data_c821c6908b44efa9dffa7a8c748f30a1
#
_entry.id   c821c6908b44efa9dffa7a8c748f30a1
#
_cell.length_a   1.000
_cell.length_b   1.000
_cell.length_c   1.000
_cell.angle_alpha   90.00
_cell.angle_beta   90.00
_cell.angle_gamma   90.00
#
_symmetry.space_group_name_H-M   'P 1'
#
loop_
_entity.id
_entity.type
_entity.pdbx_description
1 polymer ?
#
loop_
_entity_poly.entity_id
_entity_poly.type
_entity_poly.pdbx_seq_one_letter_code
_entity_poly.pdbx_strand_id
1 'polypeptide(L)'
;QPLYNQSFFSKSPFQIDIQHANGVRYIHVTKHGEIKLSARIFCAGTDPLSMCSPTGINGWTYTQKLTTLGCEGFFINKQGATIKFHEKTFASLDDTCGFLRPETAWFWLSCNFWDTQNNRIGLNLASGVNESFGNENCLWINGVLYPLSDILFQHQGDDHWIIRSLDEKLNLDVKTGWRRYENLNL
;
A
#
# COMPACT_ATOMS: atom_id res chain seq x y z
N GLN A 1 -2.07 -16.29 -2.72
CA GLN A 1 -0.66 -16.68 -2.52
C GLN A 1 0.22 -15.60 -3.11
N PRO A 2 1.33 -15.21 -2.46
CA PRO A 2 2.25 -14.25 -3.05
C PRO A 2 2.83 -14.82 -4.35
N LEU A 3 3.14 -13.93 -5.30
CA LEU A 3 3.69 -14.31 -6.61
C LEU A 3 5.07 -15.00 -6.49
N TYR A 4 5.79 -14.72 -5.41
CA TYR A 4 7.11 -15.28 -5.14
C TYR A 4 7.28 -15.57 -3.64
N ASN A 5 7.90 -16.70 -3.33
CA ASN A 5 8.24 -17.05 -1.94
C ASN A 5 9.46 -16.27 -1.42
N GLN A 6 10.29 -15.76 -2.32
CA GLN A 6 11.48 -14.99 -1.99
C GLN A 6 11.80 -14.01 -3.12
N SER A 7 12.18 -12.79 -2.73
CA SER A 7 12.73 -11.76 -3.63
C SER A 7 13.96 -11.15 -2.98
N PHE A 8 15.01 -11.01 -3.76
CA PHE A 8 16.25 -10.40 -3.32
C PHE A 8 16.65 -9.29 -4.27
N PHE A 9 16.94 -8.13 -3.72
CA PHE A 9 17.46 -6.97 -4.47
C PHE A 9 18.75 -6.48 -3.84
N SER A 10 19.77 -6.26 -4.66
CA SER A 10 21.04 -5.72 -4.22
C SER A 10 21.51 -4.62 -5.17
N LYS A 11 21.60 -3.40 -4.65
CA LYS A 11 22.24 -2.26 -5.31
C LYS A 11 22.99 -1.48 -4.24
N SER A 12 24.33 -1.54 -4.31
CA SER A 12 25.18 -0.87 -3.31
C SER A 12 24.71 0.56 -3.03
N PRO A 13 24.60 0.98 -1.76
CA PRO A 13 24.97 0.25 -0.54
C PRO A 13 23.86 -0.60 0.09
N PHE A 14 22.72 -0.77 -0.59
CA PHE A 14 21.52 -1.40 -0.05
C PHE A 14 21.34 -2.84 -0.54
N GLN A 15 20.80 -3.68 0.35
CA GLN A 15 20.25 -4.98 0.06
C GLN A 15 18.88 -5.12 0.69
N ILE A 16 17.93 -5.71 -0.03
CA ILE A 16 16.58 -5.98 0.45
C ILE A 16 16.31 -7.47 0.23
N ASP A 17 15.96 -8.16 1.28
CA ASP A 17 15.51 -9.55 1.25
C ASP A 17 14.05 -9.61 1.72
N ILE A 18 13.19 -10.19 0.89
CA ILE A 18 11.77 -10.39 1.18
C ILE A 18 11.49 -11.89 1.05
N GLN A 19 11.01 -12.49 2.12
CA GLN A 19 10.61 -13.89 2.17
C GLN A 19 9.16 -14.03 2.58
N HIS A 20 8.47 -15.03 2.06
CA HIS A 20 7.13 -15.37 2.46
C HIS A 20 7.06 -16.83 2.90
N ALA A 21 6.63 -17.07 4.13
CA ALA A 21 6.44 -18.40 4.68
C ALA A 21 5.28 -18.42 5.68
N ASN A 22 4.41 -19.42 5.56
CA ASN A 22 3.32 -19.69 6.54
C ASN A 22 2.42 -18.46 6.82
N GLY A 23 2.09 -17.68 5.80
CA GLY A 23 1.25 -16.47 5.95
C GLY A 23 1.96 -15.28 6.59
N VAL A 24 3.28 -15.36 6.75
CA VAL A 24 4.11 -14.25 7.27
C VAL A 24 5.07 -13.79 6.18
N ARG A 25 5.16 -12.49 5.97
CA ARG A 25 6.19 -11.87 5.12
C ARG A 25 7.30 -11.32 6.00
N TYR A 26 8.52 -11.72 5.71
CA TYR A 26 9.74 -11.25 6.38
C TYR A 26 10.43 -10.26 5.45
N ILE A 27 10.80 -9.11 5.97
CA ILE A 27 11.51 -8.07 5.21
C ILE A 27 12.76 -7.66 5.97
N HIS A 28 13.91 -7.78 5.32
CA HIS A 28 15.18 -7.31 5.85
C HIS A 28 15.81 -6.33 4.87
N VAL A 29 16.15 -5.16 5.38
CA VAL A 29 16.89 -4.15 4.62
C VAL A 29 18.22 -3.92 5.32
N THR A 30 19.32 -4.06 4.58
CA THR A 30 20.66 -3.72 5.05
C THR A 30 21.25 -2.56 4.26
N LYS A 31 22.14 -1.81 4.91
CA LYS A 31 22.96 -0.79 4.27
C LYS A 31 24.41 -1.00 4.74
N HIS A 32 25.34 -1.20 3.80
CA HIS A 32 26.73 -1.56 4.11
C HIS A 32 26.85 -2.78 5.03
N GLY A 33 25.96 -3.77 4.87
CA GLY A 33 25.92 -4.97 5.70
C GLY A 33 25.23 -4.82 7.06
N GLU A 34 24.87 -3.59 7.48
CA GLU A 34 24.16 -3.36 8.73
C GLU A 34 22.66 -3.41 8.52
N ILE A 35 21.92 -4.07 9.42
CA ILE A 35 20.45 -4.11 9.39
C ILE A 35 19.90 -2.70 9.65
N LYS A 36 19.08 -2.20 8.72
CA LYS A 36 18.37 -0.92 8.83
C LYS A 36 16.87 -1.09 9.04
N LEU A 37 16.30 -2.21 8.60
CA LEU A 37 14.92 -2.60 8.87
C LEU A 37 14.85 -4.12 8.98
N SER A 38 14.11 -4.59 9.96
CA SER A 38 13.72 -5.99 10.09
C SER A 38 12.24 -6.03 10.48
N ALA A 39 11.41 -6.66 9.66
CA ALA A 39 9.98 -6.72 9.85
C ALA A 39 9.43 -8.13 9.63
N ARG A 40 8.45 -8.50 10.45
CA ARG A 40 7.56 -9.65 10.26
C ARG A 40 6.16 -9.10 10.08
N ILE A 41 5.52 -9.39 8.95
CA ILE A 41 4.18 -8.89 8.60
C ILE A 41 3.24 -10.09 8.53
N PHE A 42 2.17 -10.05 9.31
CA PHE A 42 1.20 -11.14 9.42
C PHE A 42 0.10 -10.95 8.38
N CYS A 43 0.14 -11.72 7.30
CA CYS A 43 -0.79 -11.61 6.17
C CYS A 43 -2.08 -12.43 6.34
N ALA A 44 -2.10 -13.38 7.27
CA ALA A 44 -3.26 -14.22 7.52
C ALA A 44 -4.43 -13.43 8.15
N GLY A 45 -5.66 -13.79 7.78
CA GLY A 45 -6.87 -13.20 8.35
C GLY A 45 -7.24 -11.82 7.79
N THR A 46 -6.65 -11.43 6.65
CA THR A 46 -7.03 -10.22 5.91
C THR A 46 -7.36 -10.59 4.47
N ASP A 47 -8.54 -10.16 4.01
CA ASP A 47 -8.98 -10.39 2.63
C ASP A 47 -8.11 -9.59 1.66
N PRO A 48 -7.54 -10.21 0.62
CA PRO A 48 -6.80 -9.48 -0.39
C PRO A 48 -7.74 -8.79 -1.39
N LEU A 49 -7.44 -7.54 -1.73
CA LEU A 49 -7.88 -7.00 -3.01
C LEU A 49 -6.97 -7.60 -4.08
N SER A 50 -7.56 -8.25 -5.08
CA SER A 50 -6.81 -8.81 -6.21
C SER A 50 -7.52 -8.47 -7.50
N MET A 51 -6.81 -7.88 -8.45
CA MET A 51 -7.37 -7.45 -9.72
C MET A 51 -6.38 -7.69 -10.85
N CYS A 52 -6.92 -8.10 -12.01
CA CYS A 52 -6.17 -8.15 -13.27
C CYS A 52 -6.85 -7.22 -14.27
N SER A 53 -6.11 -6.26 -14.80
CA SER A 53 -6.60 -5.26 -15.75
C SER A 53 -5.83 -5.30 -17.06
N PRO A 54 -6.48 -5.19 -18.22
CA PRO A 54 -5.78 -5.06 -19.48
C PRO A 54 -5.09 -3.69 -19.59
N THR A 55 -3.90 -3.69 -20.15
CA THR A 55 -3.05 -2.49 -20.34
C THR A 55 -2.69 -2.26 -21.79
N GLY A 56 -3.67 -2.34 -22.68
CA GLY A 56 -3.51 -2.23 -24.11
C GLY A 56 -3.95 -3.51 -24.83
N ILE A 57 -3.56 -3.68 -26.10
CA ILE A 57 -4.07 -4.78 -26.96
C ILE A 57 -3.61 -6.16 -26.44
N ASN A 58 -2.38 -6.29 -25.96
CA ASN A 58 -1.78 -7.55 -25.52
C ASN A 58 -1.15 -7.46 -24.13
N GLY A 59 -1.38 -6.37 -23.40
CA GLY A 59 -0.82 -6.15 -22.07
C GLY A 59 -1.84 -6.43 -20.96
N TRP A 60 -1.34 -6.75 -19.79
CA TRP A 60 -2.13 -6.89 -18.57
C TRP A 60 -1.31 -6.44 -17.36
N THR A 61 -1.99 -6.02 -16.32
CA THR A 61 -1.40 -5.75 -15.01
C THR A 61 -2.21 -6.48 -13.95
N TYR A 62 -1.52 -7.24 -13.12
CA TYR A 62 -2.08 -7.82 -11.90
C TYR A 62 -1.63 -7.00 -10.71
N THR A 63 -2.54 -6.65 -9.82
CA THR A 63 -2.25 -6.04 -8.53
C THR A 63 -2.91 -6.82 -7.40
N GLN A 64 -2.20 -6.96 -6.29
CA GLN A 64 -2.72 -7.51 -5.05
C GLN A 64 -2.37 -6.57 -3.91
N LYS A 65 -3.37 -6.18 -3.14
CA LYS A 65 -3.20 -5.27 -1.99
C LYS A 65 -3.77 -5.90 -0.73
N LEU A 66 -3.03 -5.71 0.35
CA LEU A 66 -3.45 -6.03 1.71
C LEU A 66 -3.10 -4.85 2.62
N THR A 67 -3.96 -4.58 3.57
CA THR A 67 -3.75 -3.47 4.49
C THR A 67 -4.15 -3.84 5.91
N THR A 68 -3.88 -2.97 6.88
CA THR A 68 -4.14 -3.22 8.31
C THR A 68 -3.46 -4.48 8.86
N LEU A 69 -2.36 -4.90 8.24
CA LEU A 69 -1.62 -6.08 8.66
C LEU A 69 -0.85 -5.77 9.95
N GLY A 70 -0.97 -6.64 10.94
CA GLY A 70 -0.11 -6.57 12.12
C GLY A 70 1.36 -6.77 11.72
N CYS A 71 2.26 -6.07 12.38
CA CYS A 71 3.67 -6.24 12.13
C CYS A 71 4.50 -6.12 13.41
N GLU A 72 5.62 -6.82 13.42
CA GLU A 72 6.63 -6.80 14.48
C GLU A 72 8.00 -6.49 13.88
N GLY A 73 8.87 -5.89 14.68
CA GLY A 73 10.24 -5.60 14.26
C GLY A 73 10.68 -4.20 14.61
N PHE A 74 11.58 -3.66 13.79
CA PHE A 74 12.16 -2.35 14.02
C PHE A 74 12.74 -1.75 12.74
N PHE A 75 12.95 -0.44 12.76
CA PHE A 75 13.83 0.23 11.81
C PHE A 75 14.81 1.17 12.52
N ILE A 76 15.93 1.46 11.87
CA ILE A 76 16.93 2.41 12.36
C ILE A 76 16.77 3.70 11.57
N ASN A 77 16.47 4.78 12.25
CA ASN A 77 16.26 6.09 11.62
C ASN A 77 17.58 6.74 11.18
N LYS A 78 17.52 7.91 10.54
CA LYS A 78 18.71 8.64 10.05
C LYS A 78 19.67 9.06 11.17
N GLN A 79 19.17 9.22 12.39
CA GLN A 79 19.96 9.56 13.58
C GLN A 79 20.59 8.33 14.26
N GLY A 80 20.37 7.12 13.72
CA GLY A 80 20.87 5.86 14.28
C GLY A 80 20.01 5.29 15.42
N ALA A 81 18.90 5.93 15.76
CA ALA A 81 18.00 5.42 16.79
C ALA A 81 17.16 4.24 16.28
N THR A 82 17.03 3.20 17.08
CA THR A 82 16.17 2.05 16.81
C THR A 82 14.75 2.36 17.22
N ILE A 83 13.82 2.30 16.25
CA ILE A 83 12.39 2.48 16.45
C ILE A 83 11.74 1.10 16.33
N LYS A 84 11.23 0.57 17.44
CA LYS A 84 10.50 -0.69 17.47
C LYS A 84 9.06 -0.48 17.03
N PHE A 85 8.51 -1.45 16.28
CA PHE A 85 7.09 -1.50 16.01
C PHE A 85 6.34 -1.90 17.29
N HIS A 86 5.19 -1.32 17.50
CA HIS A 86 4.32 -1.64 18.64
C HIS A 86 3.01 -2.28 18.13
N GLU A 87 2.20 -2.78 19.01
CA GLU A 87 0.95 -3.53 18.72
C GLU A 87 -0.04 -2.78 17.82
N LYS A 88 0.02 -1.45 17.77
CA LYS A 88 -0.82 -0.60 16.91
C LYS A 88 -0.15 -0.20 15.59
N THR A 89 1.05 -0.70 15.31
CA THR A 89 1.72 -0.46 14.04
C THR A 89 1.11 -1.34 12.96
N PHE A 90 0.80 -0.74 11.82
CA PHE A 90 0.29 -1.46 10.66
C PHE A 90 1.31 -1.53 9.55
N ALA A 91 1.21 -2.60 8.76
CA ALA A 91 1.83 -2.72 7.45
C ALA A 91 0.75 -2.79 6.36
N SER A 92 1.10 -2.33 5.17
CA SER A 92 0.38 -2.55 3.93
C SER A 92 1.28 -3.20 2.91
N LEU A 93 0.72 -4.05 2.07
CA LEU A 93 1.41 -4.68 0.95
C LEU A 93 0.70 -4.26 -0.33
N ASP A 94 1.49 -3.90 -1.35
CA ASP A 94 1.05 -3.61 -2.70
C ASP A 94 1.99 -4.32 -3.65
N ASP A 95 1.53 -5.45 -4.16
CA ASP A 95 2.28 -6.29 -5.10
C ASP A 95 1.68 -6.12 -6.49
N THR A 96 2.45 -5.58 -7.43
CA THR A 96 2.03 -5.35 -8.81
C THR A 96 2.99 -6.01 -9.77
N CYS A 97 2.47 -6.70 -10.78
CA CYS A 97 3.26 -7.24 -11.88
C CYS A 97 2.50 -7.15 -13.20
N GLY A 98 3.24 -7.15 -14.31
CA GLY A 98 2.68 -7.10 -15.65
C GLY A 98 3.29 -6.01 -16.51
N PHE A 99 2.50 -5.54 -17.50
CA PHE A 99 2.93 -4.53 -18.46
C PHE A 99 2.23 -3.21 -18.15
N LEU A 100 2.92 -2.31 -17.49
CA LEU A 100 2.39 -0.98 -17.17
C LEU A 100 2.27 -0.14 -18.45
N ARG A 101 1.29 0.77 -18.47
CA ARG A 101 1.19 1.77 -19.54
C ARG A 101 2.37 2.74 -19.47
N PRO A 102 2.93 3.17 -20.60
CA PRO A 102 4.05 4.12 -20.62
C PRO A 102 3.73 5.45 -19.95
N GLU A 103 2.46 5.89 -20.09
CA GLU A 103 1.98 7.14 -19.50
C GLU A 103 0.77 6.83 -18.62
N THR A 104 0.84 7.21 -17.37
CA THR A 104 -0.24 7.04 -16.40
C THR A 104 -0.24 8.22 -15.44
N ALA A 105 -1.42 8.82 -15.24
CA ALA A 105 -1.64 9.85 -14.23
C ALA A 105 -2.82 9.42 -13.37
N TRP A 106 -2.63 9.37 -12.04
CA TRP A 106 -3.70 8.95 -11.14
C TRP A 106 -3.60 9.67 -9.80
N PHE A 107 -4.73 9.72 -9.12
CA PHE A 107 -4.79 10.03 -7.69
C PHE A 107 -4.83 8.73 -6.90
N TRP A 108 -4.15 8.69 -5.79
CA TRP A 108 -4.13 7.54 -4.92
C TRP A 108 -4.03 7.95 -3.46
N LEU A 109 -4.87 7.33 -2.63
CA LEU A 109 -4.82 7.41 -1.19
C LEU A 109 -4.76 6.00 -0.60
N SER A 110 -3.78 5.75 0.24
CA SER A 110 -3.68 4.55 1.06
C SER A 110 -3.44 4.95 2.51
N CYS A 111 -4.24 4.44 3.42
CA CYS A 111 -4.06 4.73 4.84
C CYS A 111 -4.55 3.58 5.73
N ASN A 112 -4.01 3.55 6.95
CA ASN A 112 -4.41 2.62 8.01
C ASN A 112 -4.51 3.38 9.32
N PHE A 113 -5.57 3.09 10.09
CA PHE A 113 -5.77 3.69 11.41
C PHE A 113 -6.66 2.82 12.29
N TRP A 114 -6.70 3.15 13.56
CA TRP A 114 -7.68 2.64 14.51
C TRP A 114 -8.81 3.64 14.65
N ASP A 115 -10.05 3.20 14.49
CA ASP A 115 -11.20 4.06 14.76
C ASP A 115 -11.43 4.24 16.28
N THR A 116 -12.41 5.04 16.62
CA THR A 116 -12.79 5.30 18.03
C THR A 116 -13.39 4.09 18.75
N GLN A 117 -13.81 3.07 17.99
CA GLN A 117 -14.33 1.80 18.50
C GLN A 117 -13.25 0.71 18.56
N ASN A 118 -12.00 1.08 18.28
CA ASN A 118 -10.85 0.18 18.24
C ASN A 118 -10.92 -0.86 17.11
N ASN A 119 -11.60 -0.54 15.99
CA ASN A 119 -11.52 -1.33 14.77
C ASN A 119 -10.29 -0.93 13.96
N ARG A 120 -9.67 -1.90 13.31
CA ARG A 120 -8.61 -1.68 12.32
C ARG A 120 -9.24 -1.26 11.00
N ILE A 121 -8.95 -0.05 10.56
CA ILE A 121 -9.48 0.51 9.31
C ILE A 121 -8.35 0.66 8.30
N GLY A 122 -8.56 0.16 7.09
CA GLY A 122 -7.67 0.34 5.95
C GLY A 122 -8.42 0.89 4.76
N LEU A 123 -7.80 1.76 4.00
CA LEU A 123 -8.34 2.33 2.76
C LEU A 123 -7.33 2.18 1.63
N ASN A 124 -7.83 1.81 0.46
CA ASN A 124 -7.17 1.98 -0.82
C ASN A 124 -8.15 2.64 -1.78
N LEU A 125 -7.84 3.84 -2.21
CA LEU A 125 -8.68 4.64 -3.09
C LEU A 125 -7.84 5.14 -4.25
N ALA A 126 -8.29 4.91 -5.49
CA ALA A 126 -7.62 5.35 -6.68
C ALA A 126 -8.60 5.92 -7.70
N SER A 127 -8.15 6.85 -8.52
CA SER A 127 -8.87 7.38 -9.67
C SER A 127 -7.89 7.70 -10.80
N GLY A 128 -8.24 7.37 -12.04
CA GLY A 128 -7.40 7.53 -13.21
C GLY A 128 -6.56 6.29 -13.57
N VAL A 129 -6.68 5.20 -12.81
CA VAL A 129 -5.96 3.94 -13.07
C VAL A 129 -6.93 2.77 -13.03
N ASN A 130 -6.75 1.80 -13.94
CA ASN A 130 -7.50 0.53 -13.99
C ASN A 130 -9.03 0.64 -14.17
N GLU A 131 -9.55 1.80 -14.51
CA GLU A 131 -11.00 2.09 -14.56
C GLU A 131 -11.77 1.40 -15.70
N SER A 132 -11.08 0.74 -16.63
CA SER A 132 -11.72 0.14 -17.82
C SER A 132 -12.49 -1.16 -17.51
N PHE A 133 -12.19 -1.85 -16.40
CA PHE A 133 -12.75 -3.18 -16.08
C PHE A 133 -13.07 -3.38 -14.60
N GLY A 134 -13.07 -2.33 -13.84
CA GLY A 134 -13.28 -2.31 -12.40
C GLY A 134 -12.43 -1.24 -11.76
N ASN A 135 -12.52 -1.13 -10.46
CA ASN A 135 -11.69 -0.23 -9.69
C ASN A 135 -11.04 -0.96 -8.51
N GLU A 136 -9.99 -0.38 -7.97
CA GLU A 136 -9.28 -0.90 -6.81
C GLU A 136 -9.69 -0.17 -5.51
N ASN A 137 -10.90 0.40 -5.49
CA ASN A 137 -11.40 1.18 -4.37
C ASN A 137 -12.04 0.28 -3.31
N CYS A 138 -11.51 0.28 -2.13
CA CYS A 138 -12.02 -0.55 -1.05
C CYS A 138 -11.67 -0.02 0.34
N LEU A 139 -12.46 -0.48 1.30
CA LEU A 139 -12.31 -0.30 2.72
C LEU A 139 -12.09 -1.67 3.36
N TRP A 140 -11.14 -1.78 4.28
CA TRP A 140 -11.04 -2.93 5.19
C TRP A 140 -11.48 -2.53 6.59
N ILE A 141 -12.30 -3.37 7.20
CA ILE A 141 -12.67 -3.29 8.61
C ILE A 141 -12.28 -4.60 9.27
N ASN A 142 -11.34 -4.56 10.20
CA ASN A 142 -10.83 -5.74 10.90
C ASN A 142 -10.36 -6.88 9.97
N GLY A 143 -9.84 -6.52 8.79
CA GLY A 143 -9.35 -7.47 7.78
C GLY A 143 -10.39 -7.91 6.76
N VAL A 144 -11.67 -7.60 6.94
CA VAL A 144 -12.73 -7.89 5.96
C VAL A 144 -12.77 -6.76 4.91
N LEU A 145 -12.76 -7.14 3.63
CA LEU A 145 -12.78 -6.21 2.50
C LEU A 145 -14.20 -5.82 2.11
N TYR A 146 -14.44 -4.52 1.96
CA TYR A 146 -15.67 -3.93 1.45
C TYR A 146 -15.35 -3.10 0.20
N PRO A 147 -15.80 -3.52 -1.00
CA PRO A 147 -15.59 -2.76 -2.22
C PRO A 147 -16.38 -1.44 -2.17
N LEU A 148 -15.78 -0.42 -2.76
CA LEU A 148 -16.38 0.90 -2.95
C LEU A 148 -16.58 1.17 -4.45
N SER A 149 -17.48 2.08 -4.78
CA SER A 149 -17.64 2.59 -6.13
C SER A 149 -16.46 3.48 -6.54
N ASP A 150 -16.52 4.06 -7.72
CA ASP A 150 -15.53 5.01 -8.20
C ASP A 150 -15.39 6.19 -7.24
N ILE A 151 -14.16 6.72 -7.16
CA ILE A 151 -13.77 7.75 -6.21
C ILE A 151 -13.50 9.07 -6.93
N LEU A 152 -14.05 10.13 -6.40
CA LEU A 152 -13.74 11.50 -6.81
C LEU A 152 -12.76 12.12 -5.82
N PHE A 153 -11.65 12.64 -6.35
CA PHE A 153 -10.67 13.44 -5.63
C PHE A 153 -10.86 14.91 -6.00
N GLN A 154 -11.28 15.74 -5.08
CA GLN A 154 -11.54 17.15 -5.30
C GLN A 154 -10.59 18.01 -4.47
N HIS A 155 -9.66 18.70 -5.14
CA HIS A 155 -8.78 19.66 -4.50
C HIS A 155 -9.53 20.96 -4.21
N GLN A 156 -9.53 21.38 -2.96
CA GLN A 156 -10.23 22.59 -2.48
C GLN A 156 -9.31 23.79 -2.29
N GLY A 157 -8.02 23.68 -2.65
CA GLY A 157 -6.98 24.66 -2.36
C GLY A 157 -6.31 24.40 -0.98
N ASP A 158 -5.21 25.10 -0.70
CA ASP A 158 -4.48 25.08 0.59
C ASP A 158 -4.24 23.68 1.18
N ASP A 159 -3.82 22.71 0.34
CA ASP A 159 -3.57 21.33 0.77
C ASP A 159 -4.80 20.57 1.31
N HIS A 160 -5.98 21.03 0.94
CA HIS A 160 -7.25 20.47 1.36
C HIS A 160 -7.90 19.67 0.21
N TRP A 161 -8.38 18.46 0.53
CA TRP A 161 -9.02 17.55 -0.40
C TRP A 161 -10.31 17.00 0.17
N ILE A 162 -11.37 16.98 -0.66
CA ILE A 162 -12.56 16.18 -0.42
C ILE A 162 -12.47 14.93 -1.29
N ILE A 163 -12.55 13.76 -0.67
CA ILE A 163 -12.48 12.47 -1.35
C ILE A 163 -13.75 11.70 -1.04
N ARG A 164 -14.52 11.33 -2.07
CA ARG A 164 -15.81 10.67 -1.88
C ARG A 164 -16.06 9.57 -2.89
N SER A 165 -16.78 8.52 -2.49
CA SER A 165 -17.29 7.51 -3.40
C SER A 165 -18.56 7.98 -4.11
N LEU A 166 -18.79 7.55 -5.36
CA LEU A 166 -19.99 7.92 -6.12
C LEU A 166 -21.28 7.36 -5.53
N ASP A 167 -21.19 6.25 -4.78
CA ASP A 167 -22.31 5.65 -4.06
C ASP A 167 -22.55 6.26 -2.67
N GLU A 168 -21.85 7.36 -2.36
CA GLU A 168 -21.97 8.15 -1.13
C GLU A 168 -21.67 7.39 0.18
N LYS A 169 -21.09 6.18 0.10
CA LYS A 169 -20.72 5.38 1.29
C LYS A 169 -19.48 5.91 1.99
N LEU A 170 -18.64 6.67 1.28
CA LEU A 170 -17.41 7.25 1.81
C LEU A 170 -17.34 8.74 1.49
N ASN A 171 -17.05 9.54 2.51
CA ASN A 171 -16.74 10.95 2.37
C ASN A 171 -15.63 11.32 3.36
N LEU A 172 -14.50 11.78 2.83
CA LEU A 172 -13.33 12.14 3.60
C LEU A 172 -12.98 13.61 3.38
N ASP A 173 -12.68 14.29 4.47
CA ASP A 173 -12.07 15.62 4.51
C ASP A 173 -10.60 15.43 4.89
N VAL A 174 -9.66 15.72 3.97
CA VAL A 174 -8.25 15.42 4.11
C VAL A 174 -7.42 16.69 3.99
N LYS A 175 -6.63 16.98 5.01
CA LYS A 175 -5.60 18.03 4.98
C LYS A 175 -4.22 17.41 4.92
N THR A 176 -3.42 17.83 3.92
CA THR A 176 -2.03 17.37 3.79
C THR A 176 -1.11 18.18 4.68
N GLY A 177 -0.37 17.51 5.55
CA GLY A 177 0.59 18.17 6.46
C GLY A 177 1.99 18.32 5.84
N TRP A 178 2.27 17.65 4.71
CA TRP A 178 3.58 17.67 4.07
C TRP A 178 3.48 17.27 2.60
N ARG A 179 4.33 17.84 1.74
CA ARG A 179 4.43 17.52 0.31
C ARG A 179 5.86 17.17 -0.06
N ARG A 180 5.99 16.25 -1.02
CA ARG A 180 7.23 15.93 -1.70
C ARG A 180 6.99 15.82 -3.19
N TYR A 181 7.85 16.44 -3.97
CA TYR A 181 7.87 16.32 -5.43
C TYR A 181 9.11 15.52 -5.81
N GLU A 182 8.91 14.51 -6.63
CA GLU A 182 10.01 13.75 -7.22
C GLU A 182 9.80 13.62 -8.73
N ASN A 183 10.85 13.85 -9.47
CA ASN A 183 10.91 13.55 -10.91
C ASN A 183 11.76 12.29 -11.06
N LEU A 184 11.11 11.19 -11.40
CA LEU A 184 11.77 9.91 -11.63
C LEU A 184 12.03 9.81 -13.14
N ASN A 185 13.25 10.10 -13.56
CA ASN A 185 13.72 9.76 -14.90
C ASN A 185 14.07 8.26 -14.89
N LEU A 186 13.18 7.44 -15.44
CA LEU A 186 13.36 6.00 -15.62
C LEU A 186 14.10 5.72 -16.94
#